data_ac78cf657d5641f971dc8b8a90c36ebb
#
_entry.id   ac78cf657d5641f971dc8b8a90c36ebb
#
_cell.length_a   1.000
_cell.length_b   1.000
_cell.length_c   1.000
_cell.angle_alpha   90.00
_cell.angle_beta   90.00
_cell.angle_gamma   90.00
#
_symmetry.space_group_name_H-M   'P 1'
#
loop_
_entity.id
_entity.type
_entity.pdbx_description
1 polymer ?
#
loop_
_entity_poly.entity_id
_entity_poly.type
_entity_poly.pdbx_seq_one_letter_code
_entity_poly.pdbx_strand_id
1 'polypeptide(L)'
;LDEVRWRRQRQKALEKTIESSEDAYRAIEVMLSTLEDPYTRVLRPADYAALKSSTNGNLSGIGLQLGPGEEADQVVVISALERSPAAEADLSSGTELLAVDGVPVKNLGLEGAATALRGDVGTQVVLTVAGADADPRELTLERRNVDLRPVRTRRLRSGEHTIGYLRITQFTDGVPELVRQALEELQDKNVEGLILDLRNNS
;
A
#
# COMPACT_ATOMS: atom_id res chain seq x y z
N LEU A 1 -21.02 14.64 16.08
CA LEU A 1 -20.48 13.99 17.30
C LEU A 1 -21.55 14.02 18.40
N ASP A 2 -21.96 12.87 18.92
CA ASP A 2 -22.82 12.81 20.11
C ASP A 2 -21.95 13.00 21.37
N GLU A 3 -21.84 14.26 21.83
CA GLU A 3 -21.01 14.61 22.99
C GLU A 3 -21.44 13.90 24.28
N VAL A 4 -22.73 13.62 24.45
CA VAL A 4 -23.24 12.96 25.65
C VAL A 4 -22.78 11.50 25.68
N ARG A 5 -22.90 10.82 24.52
CA ARG A 5 -22.45 9.43 24.37
C ARG A 5 -20.93 9.34 24.55
N TRP A 6 -20.17 10.27 23.95
CA TRP A 6 -18.72 10.36 24.10
C TRP A 6 -18.29 10.54 25.56
N ARG A 7 -18.87 11.52 26.28
CA ARG A 7 -18.54 11.78 27.69
C ARG A 7 -18.84 10.56 28.57
N ARG A 8 -19.96 9.88 28.33
CA ARG A 8 -20.34 8.66 29.06
C ARG A 8 -19.34 7.52 28.83
N GLN A 9 -18.91 7.30 27.61
CA GLN A 9 -17.94 6.24 27.30
C GLN A 9 -16.54 6.58 27.83
N ARG A 10 -16.13 7.83 27.73
CA ARG A 10 -14.88 8.30 28.34
C ARG A 10 -14.90 8.05 29.86
N GLN A 11 -15.99 8.39 30.55
CA GLN A 11 -16.12 8.13 31.98
C GLN A 11 -16.00 6.66 32.31
N LYS A 12 -16.71 5.79 31.58
CA LYS A 12 -16.62 4.32 31.75
C LYS A 12 -15.21 3.78 31.49
N ALA A 13 -14.50 4.33 30.52
CA ALA A 13 -13.13 3.92 30.24
C ALA A 13 -12.16 4.30 31.37
N LEU A 14 -12.35 5.48 31.99
CA LEU A 14 -11.55 5.95 33.13
C LEU A 14 -11.83 5.20 34.44
N GLU A 15 -13.01 4.59 34.59
CA GLU A 15 -13.39 3.81 35.76
C GLU A 15 -12.88 2.35 35.69
N LYS A 16 -12.40 1.92 34.51
CA LYS A 16 -11.85 0.56 34.35
C LYS A 16 -10.45 0.46 34.94
N THR A 17 -10.20 -0.63 35.63
CA THR A 17 -8.83 -1.00 36.01
C THR A 17 -8.09 -1.45 34.74
N ILE A 18 -6.96 -0.82 34.46
CA ILE A 18 -6.07 -1.12 33.32
C ILE A 18 -4.89 -1.90 33.90
N GLU A 19 -4.80 -3.18 33.60
CA GLU A 19 -3.72 -4.06 34.08
C GLU A 19 -2.63 -4.29 33.02
N SER A 20 -2.97 -4.01 31.77
CA SER A 20 -2.03 -4.19 30.63
C SER A 20 -2.19 -3.11 29.57
N SER A 21 -1.18 -2.97 28.72
CA SER A 21 -1.26 -2.10 27.52
C SER A 21 -2.40 -2.54 26.60
N GLU A 22 -2.69 -3.83 26.53
CA GLU A 22 -3.78 -4.39 25.73
C GLU A 22 -5.15 -3.93 26.24
N ASP A 23 -5.34 -3.88 27.57
CA ASP A 23 -6.59 -3.37 28.17
C ASP A 23 -6.76 -1.88 27.89
N ALA A 24 -5.66 -1.13 27.91
CA ALA A 24 -5.66 0.30 27.54
C ALA A 24 -6.08 0.50 26.08
N TYR A 25 -5.48 -0.21 25.14
CA TYR A 25 -5.86 -0.13 23.71
C TYR A 25 -7.32 -0.49 23.50
N ARG A 26 -7.79 -1.58 24.10
CA ARG A 26 -9.20 -2.01 23.99
C ARG A 26 -10.16 -0.96 24.57
N ALA A 27 -9.81 -0.32 25.68
CA ALA A 27 -10.63 0.75 26.25
C ALA A 27 -10.71 1.97 25.32
N ILE A 28 -9.59 2.34 24.67
CA ILE A 28 -9.54 3.42 23.70
C ILE A 28 -10.36 3.07 22.44
N GLU A 29 -10.22 1.86 21.90
CA GLU A 29 -10.98 1.38 20.73
C GLU A 29 -12.49 1.46 20.96
N VAL A 30 -12.96 0.98 22.13
CA VAL A 30 -14.37 1.08 22.52
C VAL A 30 -14.84 2.53 22.67
N MET A 31 -13.99 3.42 23.16
CA MET A 31 -14.29 4.84 23.23
C MET A 31 -14.39 5.46 21.83
N LEU A 32 -13.43 5.18 20.95
CA LEU A 32 -13.40 5.71 19.58
C LEU A 32 -14.56 5.17 18.71
N SER A 33 -15.01 3.92 18.92
CA SER A 33 -16.14 3.35 18.18
C SER A 33 -17.43 4.15 18.34
N THR A 34 -17.55 4.98 19.39
CA THR A 34 -18.72 5.85 19.59
C THR A 34 -18.76 7.08 18.67
N LEU A 35 -17.66 7.35 17.96
CA LEU A 35 -17.60 8.43 16.99
C LEU A 35 -18.33 8.10 15.69
N GLU A 36 -18.56 6.81 15.43
CA GLU A 36 -19.20 6.30 14.21
C GLU A 36 -18.48 6.78 12.93
N ASP A 37 -17.18 7.07 13.06
CA ASP A 37 -16.31 7.47 11.98
C ASP A 37 -15.38 6.30 11.59
N PRO A 38 -15.52 5.75 10.37
CA PRO A 38 -14.72 4.60 9.94
C PRO A 38 -13.22 4.91 9.81
N TYR A 39 -12.84 6.18 9.78
CA TYR A 39 -11.45 6.62 9.63
C TYR A 39 -10.76 6.88 10.96
N THR A 40 -11.51 7.02 12.05
CA THR A 40 -10.96 7.23 13.39
C THR A 40 -10.65 5.90 14.06
N ARG A 41 -9.37 5.60 14.23
CA ARG A 41 -8.88 4.38 14.89
C ARG A 41 -7.61 4.65 15.68
N VAL A 42 -7.35 3.85 16.72
CA VAL A 42 -6.05 3.81 17.37
C VAL A 42 -5.13 2.86 16.60
N LEU A 43 -3.89 3.28 16.40
CA LEU A 43 -2.85 2.41 15.87
C LEU A 43 -2.01 1.90 17.03
N ARG A 44 -1.88 0.58 17.15
CA ARG A 44 -0.96 -0.05 18.08
C ARG A 44 0.49 0.22 17.63
N PRO A 45 1.49 0.14 18.52
CA PRO A 45 2.87 0.44 18.16
C PRO A 45 3.38 -0.36 16.94
N ALA A 46 3.00 -1.64 16.82
CA ALA A 46 3.36 -2.47 15.67
C ALA A 46 2.69 -1.97 14.38
N ASP A 47 1.38 -1.64 14.42
CA ASP A 47 0.63 -1.14 13.28
C ASP A 47 1.13 0.25 12.87
N TYR A 48 1.46 1.08 13.84
CA TYR A 48 2.06 2.40 13.58
C TYR A 48 3.46 2.27 12.94
N ALA A 49 4.29 1.35 13.42
CA ALA A 49 5.60 1.09 12.82
C ALA A 49 5.46 0.57 11.38
N ALA A 50 4.49 -0.33 11.12
CA ALA A 50 4.19 -0.82 9.78
C ALA A 50 3.69 0.31 8.86
N LEU A 51 2.78 1.15 9.35
CA LEU A 51 2.29 2.31 8.62
C LEU A 51 3.42 3.29 8.31
N LYS A 52 4.25 3.60 9.30
CA LYS A 52 5.40 4.50 9.14
C LYS A 52 6.42 3.97 8.12
N SER A 53 6.72 2.67 8.13
CA SER A 53 7.62 2.08 7.14
C SER A 53 7.02 2.11 5.73
N SER A 54 5.72 1.94 5.58
CA SER A 54 5.05 2.08 4.27
C SER A 54 4.98 3.54 3.79
N THR A 55 4.89 4.50 4.70
CA THR A 55 4.84 5.94 4.38
C THR A 55 6.23 6.50 4.05
N ASN A 56 7.29 5.92 4.60
CA ASN A 56 8.67 6.33 4.30
C ASN A 56 9.18 5.87 2.91
N GLY A 57 8.32 5.32 2.06
CA GLY A 57 8.65 4.96 0.68
C GLY A 57 9.56 3.74 0.51
N ASN A 58 9.96 3.10 1.59
CA ASN A 58 10.75 1.86 1.59
C ASN A 58 9.84 0.67 1.90
N LEU A 59 9.14 0.18 0.90
CA LEU A 59 8.41 -1.07 1.00
C LEU A 59 9.36 -2.23 0.69
N SER A 60 9.75 -2.98 1.71
CA SER A 60 10.48 -4.23 1.49
C SER A 60 9.50 -5.36 1.16
N GLY A 61 9.68 -5.97 0.00
CA GLY A 61 8.81 -7.03 -0.50
C GLY A 61 9.11 -7.36 -1.96
N ILE A 62 8.12 -7.89 -2.65
CA ILE A 62 8.24 -8.29 -4.06
C ILE A 62 7.61 -7.30 -5.05
N GLY A 63 6.91 -6.26 -4.56
CA GLY A 63 6.35 -5.21 -5.42
C GLY A 63 5.08 -5.60 -6.16
N LEU A 64 4.19 -6.37 -5.53
CA LEU A 64 2.85 -6.67 -6.04
C LEU A 64 1.80 -5.77 -5.37
N GLN A 65 0.90 -5.25 -6.20
CA GLN A 65 -0.37 -4.70 -5.76
C GLN A 65 -1.45 -5.76 -5.96
N LEU A 66 -2.09 -6.15 -4.86
CA LEU A 66 -3.15 -7.14 -4.84
C LEU A 66 -4.52 -6.46 -4.72
N GLY A 67 -5.55 -7.15 -5.19
CA GLY A 67 -6.94 -6.76 -5.05
C GLY A 67 -7.86 -7.98 -4.99
N PRO A 68 -9.15 -7.77 -4.68
CA PRO A 68 -10.14 -8.84 -4.73
C PRO A 68 -10.36 -9.27 -6.18
N GLY A 69 -10.58 -10.56 -6.39
CA GLY A 69 -11.02 -11.12 -7.66
C GLY A 69 -12.54 -11.06 -7.83
N GLU A 70 -13.05 -11.80 -8.81
CA GLU A 70 -14.49 -11.86 -9.11
C GLU A 70 -15.23 -12.80 -8.14
N GLU A 71 -14.55 -13.83 -7.65
CA GLU A 71 -15.11 -14.76 -6.68
C GLU A 71 -14.80 -14.33 -5.23
N ALA A 72 -15.67 -14.79 -4.30
CA ALA A 72 -15.43 -14.58 -2.88
C ALA A 72 -14.09 -15.24 -2.47
N ASP A 73 -13.30 -14.52 -1.67
CA ASP A 73 -11.97 -14.96 -1.17
C ASP A 73 -10.87 -15.11 -2.26
N GLN A 74 -11.17 -14.75 -3.52
CA GLN A 74 -10.19 -14.70 -4.57
C GLN A 74 -9.32 -13.44 -4.47
N VAL A 75 -8.01 -13.60 -4.59
CA VAL A 75 -7.05 -12.50 -4.61
C VAL A 75 -6.29 -12.51 -5.93
N VAL A 76 -6.30 -11.38 -6.61
CA VAL A 76 -5.65 -11.22 -7.91
C VAL A 76 -4.60 -10.13 -7.89
N VAL A 77 -3.65 -10.26 -8.79
CA VAL A 77 -2.66 -9.22 -9.08
C VAL A 77 -3.35 -8.08 -9.83
N ILE A 78 -3.33 -6.89 -9.27
CA ILE A 78 -3.76 -5.66 -9.95
C ILE A 78 -2.63 -5.13 -10.83
N SER A 79 -1.42 -5.06 -10.26
CA SER A 79 -0.22 -4.64 -10.99
C SER A 79 1.05 -5.09 -10.28
N ALA A 80 2.12 -5.29 -11.05
CA ALA A 80 3.48 -5.36 -10.53
C ALA A 80 4.16 -4.00 -10.69
N LEU A 81 4.90 -3.59 -9.66
CA LEU A 81 5.66 -2.34 -9.68
C LEU A 81 6.87 -2.47 -10.60
N GLU A 82 7.14 -1.46 -11.41
CA GLU A 82 8.29 -1.47 -12.32
C GLU A 82 9.62 -1.75 -11.56
N ARG A 83 10.45 -2.60 -12.11
CA ARG A 83 11.75 -3.02 -11.54
C ARG A 83 11.64 -3.76 -10.20
N SER A 84 10.47 -4.28 -9.88
CA SER A 84 10.28 -5.14 -8.72
C SER A 84 10.52 -6.62 -9.07
N PRO A 85 10.80 -7.48 -8.07
CA PRO A 85 10.87 -8.92 -8.29
C PRO A 85 9.64 -9.50 -8.99
N ALA A 86 8.46 -8.98 -8.68
CA ALA A 86 7.21 -9.40 -9.31
C ALA A 86 7.13 -9.04 -10.81
N ALA A 87 7.61 -7.85 -11.18
CA ALA A 87 7.68 -7.43 -12.58
C ALA A 87 8.72 -8.25 -13.38
N GLU A 88 9.84 -8.59 -12.74
CA GLU A 88 10.88 -9.45 -13.35
C GLU A 88 10.39 -10.90 -13.56
N ALA A 89 9.40 -11.35 -12.77
CA ALA A 89 8.76 -12.66 -12.88
C ALA A 89 7.51 -12.67 -13.78
N ASP A 90 7.26 -11.60 -14.54
CA ASP A 90 6.11 -11.45 -15.44
C ASP A 90 4.75 -11.68 -14.77
N LEU A 91 4.61 -11.25 -13.50
CA LEU A 91 3.34 -11.25 -12.81
C LEU A 91 2.46 -10.10 -13.30
N SER A 92 1.56 -10.43 -14.21
CA SER A 92 0.67 -9.45 -14.87
C SER A 92 -0.66 -9.29 -14.14
N SER A 93 -1.38 -8.21 -14.47
CA SER A 93 -2.75 -7.99 -13.98
C SER A 93 -3.67 -9.15 -14.35
N GLY A 94 -4.54 -9.55 -13.42
CA GLY A 94 -5.46 -10.69 -13.56
C GLY A 94 -4.86 -12.03 -13.16
N THR A 95 -3.55 -12.15 -12.89
CA THR A 95 -2.97 -13.36 -12.30
C THR A 95 -3.57 -13.61 -10.92
N GLU A 96 -4.11 -14.80 -10.69
CA GLU A 96 -4.64 -15.21 -9.40
C GLU A 96 -3.51 -15.65 -8.46
N LEU A 97 -3.53 -15.20 -7.21
CA LEU A 97 -2.65 -15.65 -6.15
C LEU A 97 -3.35 -16.74 -5.33
N LEU A 98 -2.85 -17.98 -5.43
CA LEU A 98 -3.44 -19.15 -4.77
C LEU A 98 -2.87 -19.40 -3.39
N ALA A 99 -1.54 -19.26 -3.23
CA ALA A 99 -0.87 -19.47 -1.94
C ALA A 99 0.38 -18.59 -1.80
N VAL A 100 0.77 -18.31 -0.57
CA VAL A 100 2.03 -17.65 -0.19
C VAL A 100 2.71 -18.53 0.85
N ASP A 101 3.97 -18.93 0.59
CA ASP A 101 4.77 -19.83 1.43
C ASP A 101 3.99 -21.11 1.81
N GLY A 102 3.25 -21.67 0.85
CA GLY A 102 2.42 -22.87 1.02
C GLY A 102 1.10 -22.65 1.78
N VAL A 103 0.82 -21.43 2.28
CA VAL A 103 -0.45 -21.10 2.94
C VAL A 103 -1.45 -20.60 1.91
N PRO A 104 -2.61 -21.28 1.75
CA PRO A 104 -3.64 -20.87 0.80
C PRO A 104 -4.16 -19.46 1.09
N VAL A 105 -4.30 -18.64 0.05
CA VAL A 105 -4.74 -17.25 0.17
C VAL A 105 -6.14 -17.12 0.78
N LYS A 106 -7.03 -18.07 0.53
CA LYS A 106 -8.36 -18.14 1.18
C LYS A 106 -8.30 -18.18 2.71
N ASN A 107 -7.17 -18.62 3.30
CA ASN A 107 -6.97 -18.66 4.76
C ASN A 107 -6.33 -17.34 5.25
N LEU A 108 -5.63 -16.62 4.39
CA LEU A 108 -4.94 -15.36 4.71
C LEU A 108 -5.85 -14.14 4.51
N GLY A 109 -6.73 -14.21 3.52
CA GLY A 109 -7.43 -13.06 2.99
C GLY A 109 -6.48 -12.07 2.26
N LEU A 110 -7.03 -11.00 1.72
CA LEU A 110 -6.27 -10.00 0.96
C LEU A 110 -5.17 -9.33 1.80
N GLU A 111 -5.50 -8.91 3.02
CA GLU A 111 -4.55 -8.23 3.93
C GLU A 111 -3.46 -9.18 4.44
N GLY A 112 -3.83 -10.42 4.77
CA GLY A 112 -2.87 -11.44 5.19
C GLY A 112 -1.91 -11.81 4.07
N ALA A 113 -2.40 -11.98 2.85
CA ALA A 113 -1.58 -12.21 1.67
C ALA A 113 -0.61 -11.04 1.41
N ALA A 114 -1.11 -9.80 1.43
CA ALA A 114 -0.27 -8.61 1.27
C ALA A 114 0.81 -8.49 2.36
N THR A 115 0.49 -8.89 3.59
CA THR A 115 1.45 -8.93 4.70
C THR A 115 2.51 -10.01 4.50
N ALA A 116 2.11 -11.20 4.06
CA ALA A 116 3.03 -12.33 3.81
C ALA A 116 4.03 -12.06 2.67
N LEU A 117 3.66 -11.19 1.70
CA LEU A 117 4.56 -10.77 0.62
C LEU A 117 5.67 -9.82 1.09
N ARG A 118 5.49 -9.16 2.23
CA ARG A 118 6.50 -8.29 2.85
C ARG A 118 7.48 -9.11 3.67
N GLY A 119 8.61 -8.53 4.01
CA GLY A 119 9.62 -9.14 4.86
C GLY A 119 10.98 -8.49 4.66
N ASP A 120 12.00 -9.00 5.32
CA ASP A 120 13.36 -8.46 5.26
C ASP A 120 13.95 -8.61 3.85
N VAL A 121 14.71 -7.60 3.44
CA VAL A 121 15.45 -7.61 2.17
C VAL A 121 16.38 -8.82 2.11
N GLY A 122 16.41 -9.50 0.97
CA GLY A 122 17.22 -10.70 0.74
C GLY A 122 16.56 -11.99 1.18
N THR A 123 15.39 -11.95 1.87
CA THR A 123 14.62 -13.17 2.16
C THR A 123 13.79 -13.58 0.94
N GLN A 124 13.45 -14.87 0.86
CA GLN A 124 12.66 -15.42 -0.23
C GLN A 124 11.19 -15.59 0.20
N VAL A 125 10.31 -15.53 -0.77
CA VAL A 125 8.89 -15.91 -0.65
C VAL A 125 8.51 -16.80 -1.83
N VAL A 126 7.74 -17.83 -1.55
CA VAL A 126 7.21 -18.77 -2.57
C VAL A 126 5.76 -18.42 -2.85
N LEU A 127 5.44 -18.15 -4.09
CA LEU A 127 4.07 -17.88 -4.55
C LEU A 127 3.57 -19.05 -5.39
N THR A 128 2.34 -19.47 -5.13
CA THR A 128 1.58 -20.29 -6.09
C THR A 128 0.60 -19.38 -6.81
N VAL A 129 0.71 -19.29 -8.12
CA VAL A 129 -0.10 -18.40 -8.96
C VAL A 129 -0.70 -19.15 -10.15
N ALA A 130 -1.84 -18.67 -10.64
CA ALA A 130 -2.46 -19.17 -11.87
C ALA A 130 -2.83 -18.00 -12.79
N GLY A 131 -2.63 -18.17 -14.10
CA GLY A 131 -3.23 -17.31 -15.12
C GLY A 131 -4.67 -17.73 -15.41
N ALA A 132 -5.43 -16.91 -16.13
CA ALA A 132 -6.85 -17.16 -16.44
C ALA A 132 -7.10 -18.55 -17.09
N ASP A 133 -6.17 -19.03 -17.93
CA ASP A 133 -6.28 -20.31 -18.65
C ASP A 133 -5.01 -21.16 -18.48
N ALA A 134 -4.25 -20.99 -17.41
CA ALA A 134 -2.99 -21.66 -17.19
C ALA A 134 -2.98 -22.49 -15.90
N ASP A 135 -2.29 -23.62 -15.92
CA ASP A 135 -2.07 -24.44 -14.73
C ASP A 135 -1.34 -23.63 -13.63
N PRO A 136 -1.62 -23.92 -12.36
CA PRO A 136 -0.89 -23.32 -11.25
C PRO A 136 0.61 -23.56 -11.35
N ARG A 137 1.40 -22.50 -11.09
CA ARG A 137 2.86 -22.55 -11.03
C ARG A 137 3.40 -21.95 -9.76
N GLU A 138 4.52 -22.47 -9.30
CA GLU A 138 5.26 -21.90 -8.18
C GLU A 138 6.37 -20.98 -8.66
N LEU A 139 6.54 -19.86 -7.95
CA LEU A 139 7.58 -18.86 -8.18
C LEU A 139 8.25 -18.54 -6.86
N THR A 140 9.56 -18.64 -6.81
CA THR A 140 10.36 -18.18 -5.66
C THR A 140 10.94 -16.81 -6.00
N LEU A 141 10.56 -15.79 -5.22
CA LEU A 141 10.99 -14.42 -5.42
C LEU A 141 11.77 -13.91 -4.20
N GLU A 142 12.82 -13.14 -4.45
CA GLU A 142 13.60 -12.48 -3.40
C GLU A 142 12.95 -11.15 -3.02
N ARG A 143 12.74 -10.90 -1.72
CA ARG A 143 12.26 -9.61 -1.25
C ARG A 143 13.35 -8.57 -1.38
N ARG A 144 13.03 -7.44 -1.99
CA ARG A 144 13.92 -6.28 -2.18
C ARG A 144 13.25 -5.00 -1.70
N ASN A 145 14.05 -3.95 -1.51
CA ASN A 145 13.47 -2.61 -1.41
C ASN A 145 12.81 -2.27 -2.73
N VAL A 146 11.48 -2.09 -2.68
CA VAL A 146 10.68 -1.70 -3.83
C VAL A 146 10.60 -0.18 -3.85
N ASP A 147 11.24 0.43 -4.85
CA ASP A 147 11.15 1.86 -5.11
C ASP A 147 9.75 2.20 -5.65
N LEU A 148 8.92 2.68 -4.78
CA LEU A 148 7.54 3.05 -5.13
C LEU A 148 7.47 4.22 -6.12
N ARG A 149 8.58 4.99 -6.32
CA ARG A 149 8.64 6.21 -7.14
C ARG A 149 7.31 6.94 -7.16
N PRO A 150 6.94 7.58 -6.05
CA PRO A 150 5.65 8.25 -5.97
C PRO A 150 5.52 9.39 -6.98
N VAL A 151 6.64 9.87 -7.53
CA VAL A 151 6.70 10.94 -8.52
C VAL A 151 7.33 10.41 -9.80
N ARG A 152 6.65 10.62 -10.93
CA ARG A 152 7.11 10.25 -12.27
C ARG A 152 6.96 11.44 -13.22
N THR A 153 7.95 11.63 -14.09
CA THR A 153 7.95 12.69 -15.09
C THR A 153 8.07 12.11 -16.51
N ARG A 154 7.44 12.78 -17.44
CA ARG A 154 7.62 12.56 -18.88
C ARG A 154 7.60 13.89 -19.62
N ARG A 155 8.20 13.94 -20.79
CA ARG A 155 8.00 15.00 -21.77
C ARG A 155 7.06 14.49 -22.85
N LEU A 156 6.06 15.28 -23.15
CA LEU A 156 5.11 15.01 -24.21
C LEU A 156 5.32 16.09 -25.29
N ARG A 157 5.24 15.71 -26.56
CA ARG A 157 5.22 16.64 -27.69
C ARG A 157 3.81 16.74 -28.24
N SER A 158 3.34 17.99 -28.44
CA SER A 158 2.07 18.28 -29.08
C SER A 158 2.30 19.36 -30.12
N GLY A 159 2.49 18.94 -31.38
CA GLY A 159 2.97 19.83 -32.44
C GLY A 159 4.36 20.34 -32.13
N GLU A 160 4.52 21.68 -32.11
CA GLU A 160 5.79 22.37 -31.78
C GLU A 160 5.97 22.54 -30.25
N HIS A 161 4.93 22.30 -29.47
CA HIS A 161 4.93 22.49 -28.01
C HIS A 161 5.50 21.29 -27.25
N THR A 162 6.30 21.60 -26.23
CA THR A 162 6.80 20.60 -25.27
C THR A 162 6.06 20.75 -23.95
N ILE A 163 5.38 19.70 -23.54
CA ILE A 163 4.58 19.65 -22.31
C ILE A 163 5.26 18.74 -21.30
N GLY A 164 5.45 19.19 -20.07
CA GLY A 164 5.84 18.38 -18.94
C GLY A 164 4.64 17.59 -18.43
N TYR A 165 4.86 16.32 -18.14
CA TYR A 165 3.88 15.47 -17.46
C TYR A 165 4.48 15.03 -16.13
N LEU A 166 3.78 15.32 -15.03
CA LEU A 166 4.14 14.96 -13.67
C LEU A 166 3.02 14.13 -13.08
N ARG A 167 3.30 12.90 -12.67
CA ARG A 167 2.36 12.05 -11.97
C ARG A 167 2.80 11.83 -10.54
N ILE A 168 1.87 12.01 -9.58
CA ILE A 168 2.06 11.69 -8.18
C ILE A 168 1.10 10.56 -7.85
N THR A 169 1.63 9.37 -7.51
CA THR A 169 0.82 8.17 -7.24
C THR A 169 0.49 8.01 -5.76
N GLN A 170 1.22 8.66 -4.88
CA GLN A 170 1.01 8.60 -3.44
C GLN A 170 1.64 9.83 -2.77
N PHE A 171 1.03 10.36 -1.71
CA PHE A 171 1.62 11.40 -0.87
C PHE A 171 2.34 10.77 0.32
N THR A 172 3.67 10.85 0.31
CA THR A 172 4.57 10.39 1.38
C THR A 172 5.50 11.51 1.79
N ASP A 173 6.21 11.38 2.90
CA ASP A 173 7.08 12.42 3.46
C ASP A 173 8.14 12.93 2.47
N GLY A 174 8.65 12.08 1.58
CA GLY A 174 9.66 12.46 0.56
C GLY A 174 9.09 13.10 -0.70
N VAL A 175 7.77 13.08 -0.93
CA VAL A 175 7.13 13.53 -2.18
C VAL A 175 7.37 15.03 -2.46
N PRO A 176 7.28 15.95 -1.50
CA PRO A 176 7.53 17.35 -1.78
C PRO A 176 8.91 17.62 -2.41
N GLU A 177 9.94 16.97 -1.89
CA GLU A 177 11.31 17.11 -2.43
C GLU A 177 11.43 16.48 -3.81
N LEU A 178 10.85 15.31 -4.04
CA LEU A 178 10.83 14.66 -5.36
C LEU A 178 10.09 15.49 -6.41
N VAL A 179 8.98 16.13 -6.03
CA VAL A 179 8.22 17.05 -6.91
C VAL A 179 9.06 18.27 -7.25
N ARG A 180 9.76 18.86 -6.28
CA ARG A 180 10.64 20.01 -6.52
C ARG A 180 11.73 19.67 -7.55
N GLN A 181 12.43 18.55 -7.35
CA GLN A 181 13.46 18.08 -8.27
C GLN A 181 12.89 17.78 -9.67
N ALA A 182 11.72 17.15 -9.73
CA ALA A 182 11.03 16.85 -10.97
C ALA A 182 10.62 18.11 -11.76
N LEU A 183 10.17 19.15 -11.07
CA LEU A 183 9.83 20.43 -11.69
C LEU A 183 11.07 21.16 -12.20
N GLU A 184 12.17 21.20 -11.44
CA GLU A 184 13.45 21.75 -11.87
C GLU A 184 13.94 21.03 -13.13
N GLU A 185 13.93 19.70 -13.16
CA GLU A 185 14.32 18.91 -14.33
C GLU A 185 13.45 19.20 -15.56
N LEU A 186 12.14 19.42 -15.39
CA LEU A 186 11.24 19.76 -16.49
C LEU A 186 11.49 21.19 -17.00
N GLN A 187 11.75 22.17 -16.12
CA GLN A 187 12.07 23.54 -16.49
C GLN A 187 13.35 23.64 -17.33
N ASP A 188 14.40 22.90 -16.96
CA ASP A 188 15.66 22.85 -17.71
C ASP A 188 15.47 22.30 -19.14
N LYS A 189 14.36 21.60 -19.40
CA LYS A 189 14.02 21.01 -20.70
C LYS A 189 13.07 21.87 -21.53
N ASN A 190 12.91 23.16 -21.19
CA ASN A 190 12.07 24.13 -21.90
C ASN A 190 10.63 23.66 -22.14
N VAL A 191 9.97 23.15 -21.10
CA VAL A 191 8.53 22.82 -21.18
C VAL A 191 7.69 24.09 -21.09
N GLU A 192 6.67 24.17 -21.93
CA GLU A 192 5.79 25.35 -22.05
C GLU A 192 4.52 25.21 -21.20
N GLY A 193 4.24 24.01 -20.72
CA GLY A 193 3.09 23.71 -19.88
C GLY A 193 3.30 22.43 -19.07
N LEU A 194 2.49 22.27 -18.03
CA LEU A 194 2.56 21.11 -17.13
C LEU A 194 1.20 20.42 -17.01
N ILE A 195 1.19 19.12 -17.16
CA ILE A 195 0.06 18.25 -16.79
C ILE A 195 0.41 17.59 -15.46
N LEU A 196 -0.40 17.86 -14.42
CA LEU A 196 -0.33 17.19 -13.14
C LEU A 196 -1.37 16.07 -13.10
N ASP A 197 -0.91 14.82 -12.98
CA ASP A 197 -1.77 13.64 -12.91
C ASP A 197 -1.78 13.08 -11.47
N LEU A 198 -2.94 13.18 -10.83
CA LEU A 198 -3.21 12.67 -9.49
C LEU A 198 -4.19 11.48 -9.51
N ARG A 199 -4.47 10.90 -10.67
CA ARG A 199 -5.40 9.78 -10.78
C ARG A 199 -4.87 8.57 -10.02
N ASN A 200 -5.77 7.93 -9.25
CA ASN A 200 -5.45 6.79 -8.36
C ASN A 200 -4.41 7.14 -7.27
N ASN A 201 -4.35 8.41 -6.87
CA ASN A 201 -3.63 8.83 -5.69
C ASN A 201 -4.62 8.81 -4.52
N SER A 202 -4.54 7.78 -3.69
CA SER A 202 -5.42 7.56 -2.54
C SER A 202 -4.85 8.16 -1.26
#